data_f07d6fced05b70717c9a2db727ecd27b
#
_entry.id   f07d6fced05b70717c9a2db727ecd27b
#
_cell.length_a   1.000
_cell.length_b   1.000
_cell.length_c   1.000
_cell.angle_alpha   90.00
_cell.angle_beta   90.00
_cell.angle_gamma   90.00
#
_symmetry.space_group_name_H-M   'P 1'
#
loop_
_entity.id
_entity.type
_entity.pdbx_description
1 polymer ?
#
loop_
_entity_poly.entity_id
_entity_poly.type
_entity_poly.pdbx_seq_one_letter_code
_entity_poly.pdbx_strand_id
1 'polypeptide(L)'
;NSLASYAQGNWIMFFNDDAIMKTKNWDLEIDKFDGQFKLLKVKEQTGHPYSIFPIIPYDWFRCLDHISLHGQNDAWVSEIAYMLDVMQDIPVEVFHDRADITGNNNDEVFKERIYKEGNPDQEGDLHHQKMINSRFADASKLSWFLDKIGQSSSHWKKITKKEVKPFIKLEEKFLEYQKAGAIGAGKQNAKDTDQGKVKVSYSDIQKN
;
A
#
# COMPACT_ATOMS: atom_id res chain seq x y z
N ASN A 1 -7.48 -12.04 3.40
CA ASN A 1 -6.60 -13.00 4.12
C ASN A 1 -6.92 -14.46 3.75
N SER A 2 -8.20 -14.87 3.67
CA SER A 2 -8.58 -16.27 3.38
C SER A 2 -8.04 -16.79 2.04
N LEU A 3 -7.98 -15.98 1.00
CA LEU A 3 -7.41 -16.39 -0.29
C LEU A 3 -5.91 -16.70 -0.20
N ALA A 4 -5.18 -15.97 0.65
CA ALA A 4 -3.75 -16.18 0.81
C ALA A 4 -3.41 -17.57 1.35
N SER A 5 -4.28 -18.17 2.17
CA SER A 5 -4.06 -19.52 2.71
C SER A 5 -4.06 -20.62 1.63
N TYR A 6 -4.61 -20.34 0.45
CA TYR A 6 -4.63 -21.26 -0.69
C TYR A 6 -3.49 -21.03 -1.67
N ALA A 7 -2.67 -19.99 -1.47
CA ALA A 7 -1.54 -19.72 -2.36
C ALA A 7 -0.50 -20.84 -2.29
N GLN A 8 0.03 -21.25 -3.44
CA GLN A 8 1.03 -22.30 -3.58
C GLN A 8 2.38 -21.80 -4.12
N GLY A 9 2.42 -20.54 -4.56
CA GLY A 9 3.63 -19.91 -5.07
C GLY A 9 4.49 -19.29 -3.96
N ASN A 10 5.71 -18.91 -4.31
CA ASN A 10 6.64 -18.22 -3.41
C ASN A 10 6.25 -16.76 -3.17
N TRP A 11 5.42 -16.20 -4.05
CA TRP A 11 5.01 -14.81 -4.05
C TRP A 11 3.49 -14.67 -4.09
N ILE A 12 2.98 -13.64 -3.43
CA ILE A 12 1.57 -13.22 -3.46
C ILE A 12 1.53 -11.82 -4.08
N MET A 13 0.81 -11.66 -5.18
CA MET A 13 0.54 -10.36 -5.79
C MET A 13 -0.89 -9.93 -5.50
N PHE A 14 -1.06 -8.70 -5.04
CA PHE A 14 -2.37 -8.04 -5.03
C PHE A 14 -2.61 -7.43 -6.40
N PHE A 15 -3.67 -7.85 -7.05
CA PHE A 15 -4.01 -7.39 -8.38
C PHE A 15 -5.50 -7.11 -8.46
N ASN A 16 -5.86 -5.88 -8.79
CA ASN A 16 -7.24 -5.44 -8.88
C ASN A 16 -7.83 -5.83 -10.24
N ASP A 17 -9.14 -5.90 -10.34
CA ASP A 17 -9.88 -6.19 -11.58
C ASP A 17 -9.78 -5.05 -12.62
N ASP A 18 -9.47 -3.82 -12.18
CA ASP A 18 -9.20 -2.65 -12.99
C ASP A 18 -7.71 -2.45 -13.34
N ALA A 19 -6.88 -3.47 -13.12
CA ALA A 19 -5.45 -3.44 -13.37
C ALA A 19 -5.07 -4.20 -14.65
N ILE A 20 -4.13 -3.65 -15.43
CA ILE A 20 -3.65 -4.25 -16.68
C ILE A 20 -2.13 -4.38 -16.61
N MET A 21 -1.61 -5.60 -16.65
CA MET A 21 -0.18 -5.86 -16.73
C MET A 21 0.36 -5.41 -18.10
N LYS A 22 1.33 -4.49 -18.10
CA LYS A 22 1.97 -3.96 -19.32
C LYS A 22 3.27 -4.66 -19.65
N THR A 23 4.00 -5.12 -18.67
CA THR A 23 5.30 -5.78 -18.87
C THR A 23 5.12 -7.24 -19.27
N LYS A 24 5.69 -7.63 -20.40
CA LYS A 24 5.76 -9.04 -20.78
C LYS A 24 6.79 -9.78 -19.93
N ASN A 25 6.53 -11.06 -19.62
CA ASN A 25 7.39 -11.89 -18.78
C ASN A 25 7.73 -11.21 -17.44
N TRP A 26 6.76 -10.54 -16.87
CA TRP A 26 6.87 -9.81 -15.59
C TRP A 26 7.25 -10.75 -14.44
N ASP A 27 6.88 -12.00 -14.51
CA ASP A 27 7.22 -13.09 -13.60
C ASP A 27 8.74 -13.29 -13.49
N LEU A 28 9.48 -13.22 -14.59
CA LEU A 28 10.94 -13.31 -14.59
C LEU A 28 11.62 -12.16 -13.84
N GLU A 29 10.96 -11.01 -13.74
CA GLU A 29 11.47 -9.89 -12.93
C GLU A 29 11.30 -10.17 -11.43
N ILE A 30 10.24 -10.88 -11.06
CA ILE A 30 10.00 -11.31 -9.67
C ILE A 30 10.97 -12.41 -9.27
N ASP A 31 11.22 -13.40 -10.14
CA ASP A 31 12.12 -14.52 -9.88
C ASP A 31 13.54 -14.09 -9.51
N LYS A 32 13.98 -12.91 -9.94
CA LYS A 32 15.29 -12.34 -9.56
C LYS A 32 15.42 -12.10 -8.04
N PHE A 33 14.32 -12.07 -7.34
CA PHE A 33 14.25 -11.82 -5.89
C PHE A 33 13.93 -13.09 -5.08
N ASP A 34 13.91 -14.26 -5.72
CA ASP A 34 13.69 -15.52 -5.02
C ASP A 34 14.71 -15.70 -3.87
N GLY A 35 14.22 -16.12 -2.71
CA GLY A 35 14.99 -16.23 -1.49
C GLY A 35 15.26 -14.92 -0.76
N GLN A 36 14.82 -13.77 -1.29
CA GLN A 36 14.89 -12.47 -0.63
C GLN A 36 13.53 -12.09 -0.04
N PHE A 37 13.53 -11.62 1.20
CA PHE A 37 12.32 -11.10 1.81
C PHE A 37 12.15 -9.61 1.43
N LYS A 38 11.47 -9.36 0.33
CA LYS A 38 11.21 -8.02 -0.20
C LYS A 38 9.73 -7.82 -0.52
N LEU A 39 9.21 -6.63 -0.28
CA LEU A 39 8.00 -6.17 -0.95
C LEU A 39 8.43 -5.55 -2.28
N LEU A 40 8.01 -6.16 -3.38
CA LEU A 40 8.32 -5.66 -4.72
C LEU A 40 7.23 -4.66 -5.13
N LYS A 41 7.67 -3.44 -5.46
CA LYS A 41 6.82 -2.35 -5.89
C LYS A 41 6.91 -2.21 -7.41
N VAL A 42 5.79 -2.43 -8.08
CA VAL A 42 5.66 -2.20 -9.53
C VAL A 42 5.50 -0.71 -9.84
N LYS A 43 5.79 -0.31 -11.05
CA LYS A 43 5.50 1.02 -11.57
C LYS A 43 4.02 1.09 -11.96
N GLU A 44 3.36 2.14 -11.55
CA GLU A 44 2.03 2.50 -12.01
C GLU A 44 2.01 4.00 -12.38
N GLN A 45 1.01 4.45 -13.12
CA GLN A 45 1.02 5.77 -13.76
C GLN A 45 0.98 6.95 -12.78
N THR A 46 0.55 6.76 -11.55
CA THR A 46 0.43 7.85 -10.56
C THR A 46 1.73 8.10 -9.81
N GLY A 47 2.66 7.14 -9.81
CA GLY A 47 3.91 7.22 -9.04
C GLY A 47 3.69 7.28 -7.54
N HIS A 48 2.62 6.65 -7.04
CA HIS A 48 2.24 6.67 -5.63
C HIS A 48 3.38 6.17 -4.72
N PRO A 49 3.61 6.77 -3.52
CA PRO A 49 4.66 6.32 -2.60
C PRO A 49 4.44 4.91 -2.06
N TYR A 50 3.18 4.48 -1.90
CA TYR A 50 2.85 3.09 -1.57
C TYR A 50 2.96 2.19 -2.80
N SER A 51 3.10 0.89 -2.57
CA SER A 51 2.94 -0.11 -3.61
C SER A 51 1.46 -0.40 -3.80
N ILE A 52 0.84 0.17 -4.83
CA ILE A 52 -0.60 -0.02 -5.12
C ILE A 52 -0.90 -1.48 -5.49
N PHE A 53 0.04 -2.14 -6.17
CA PHE A 53 -0.01 -3.57 -6.50
C PHE A 53 1.18 -4.28 -5.85
N PRO A 54 1.18 -4.44 -4.51
CA PRO A 54 2.32 -5.05 -3.83
C PRO A 54 2.45 -6.53 -4.18
N ILE A 55 3.71 -6.94 -4.37
CA ILE A 55 4.09 -8.33 -4.49
C ILE A 55 4.93 -8.66 -3.26
N ILE A 56 4.45 -9.58 -2.44
CA ILE A 56 5.09 -9.96 -1.17
C ILE A 56 5.47 -11.43 -1.18
N PRO A 57 6.56 -11.84 -0.50
CA PRO A 57 6.89 -13.24 -0.35
C PRO A 57 5.80 -13.96 0.46
N TYR A 58 5.53 -15.22 0.13
CA TYR A 58 4.54 -16.03 0.85
C TYR A 58 4.88 -16.17 2.35
N ASP A 59 6.14 -16.09 2.71
CA ASP A 59 6.61 -16.08 4.10
C ASP A 59 6.05 -14.92 4.93
N TRP A 60 5.63 -13.83 4.30
CA TRP A 60 4.90 -12.74 4.97
C TRP A 60 3.62 -13.27 5.61
N PHE A 61 2.81 -13.97 4.81
CA PHE A 61 1.58 -14.60 5.29
C PHE A 61 1.86 -15.69 6.33
N ARG A 62 2.86 -16.54 6.08
CA ARG A 62 3.24 -17.62 7.02
C ARG A 62 3.67 -17.10 8.38
N CYS A 63 4.32 -15.95 8.43
CA CYS A 63 4.81 -15.35 9.67
C CYS A 63 3.69 -14.69 10.47
N LEU A 64 2.73 -14.05 9.80
CA LEU A 64 1.69 -13.25 10.45
C LEU A 64 0.35 -13.96 10.58
N ASP A 65 0.09 -15.00 9.77
CA ASP A 65 -1.22 -15.67 9.57
C ASP A 65 -2.30 -14.73 8.98
N HIS A 66 -1.84 -13.60 8.45
CA HIS A 66 -2.66 -12.64 7.69
C HIS A 66 -1.75 -11.78 6.80
N ILE A 67 -2.35 -11.05 5.88
CA ILE A 67 -1.65 -10.06 5.06
C ILE A 67 -1.88 -8.67 5.63
N SER A 68 -3.13 -8.35 5.91
CA SER A 68 -3.57 -7.07 6.45
C SER A 68 -4.75 -7.28 7.39
N LEU A 69 -4.85 -6.44 8.41
CA LEU A 69 -6.02 -6.34 9.29
C LEU A 69 -6.97 -5.21 8.85
N HIS A 70 -6.65 -4.51 7.76
CA HIS A 70 -7.42 -3.41 7.21
C HIS A 70 -7.75 -3.61 5.73
N GLY A 71 -8.82 -2.99 5.24
CA GLY A 71 -9.23 -3.08 3.83
C GLY A 71 -8.25 -2.43 2.85
N GLN A 72 -7.49 -1.41 3.28
CA GLN A 72 -6.39 -0.80 2.52
C GLN A 72 -5.14 -1.67 2.65
N ASN A 73 -5.15 -2.82 2.01
CA ASN A 73 -4.08 -3.80 2.09
C ASN A 73 -2.74 -3.27 1.54
N ASP A 74 -2.79 -2.51 0.47
CA ASP A 74 -1.68 -1.86 -0.21
C ASP A 74 -0.92 -0.91 0.74
N ALA A 75 -1.65 -0.04 1.42
CA ALA A 75 -1.08 0.86 2.42
C ALA A 75 -0.51 0.09 3.61
N TRP A 76 -1.25 -0.91 4.13
CA TRP A 76 -0.82 -1.73 5.27
C TRP A 76 0.54 -2.37 5.04
N VAL A 77 0.69 -3.12 3.96
CA VAL A 77 1.95 -3.83 3.69
C VAL A 77 3.08 -2.88 3.27
N SER A 78 2.75 -1.78 2.57
CA SER A 78 3.74 -0.77 2.18
C SER A 78 4.37 -0.08 3.39
N GLU A 79 3.57 0.28 4.38
CA GLU A 79 4.06 0.92 5.60
C GLU A 79 4.93 -0.03 6.42
N ILE A 80 4.55 -1.31 6.54
CA ILE A 80 5.38 -2.31 7.21
C ILE A 80 6.69 -2.52 6.45
N ALA A 81 6.64 -2.67 5.13
CA ALA A 81 7.84 -2.83 4.31
C ALA A 81 8.78 -1.64 4.41
N TYR A 82 8.22 -0.44 4.51
CA TYR A 82 9.00 0.78 4.74
C TYR A 82 9.68 0.78 6.11
N MET A 83 8.95 0.42 7.18
CA MET A 83 9.53 0.31 8.54
C MET A 83 10.70 -0.67 8.58
N LEU A 84 10.60 -1.77 7.85
CA LEU A 84 11.60 -2.84 7.82
C LEU A 84 12.71 -2.62 6.78
N ASP A 85 12.59 -1.59 5.93
CA ASP A 85 13.53 -1.32 4.82
C ASP A 85 13.62 -2.49 3.83
N VAL A 86 12.47 -3.07 3.51
CA VAL A 86 12.36 -4.21 2.58
C VAL A 86 11.59 -3.89 1.31
N MET A 87 11.20 -2.62 1.10
CA MET A 87 10.56 -2.20 -0.15
C MET A 87 11.58 -2.08 -1.28
N GLN A 88 11.26 -2.65 -2.44
CA GLN A 88 12.10 -2.68 -3.62
C GLN A 88 11.30 -2.33 -4.87
N ASP A 89 11.67 -1.24 -5.56
CA ASP A 89 11.11 -0.93 -6.87
C ASP A 89 11.62 -1.91 -7.92
N ILE A 90 10.72 -2.39 -8.80
CA ILE A 90 11.04 -3.31 -9.89
C ILE A 90 10.57 -2.75 -11.25
N PRO A 91 11.18 -3.15 -12.39
CA PRO A 91 10.85 -2.64 -13.71
C PRO A 91 9.59 -3.30 -14.32
N VAL A 92 8.62 -3.65 -13.48
CA VAL A 92 7.32 -4.16 -13.91
C VAL A 92 6.32 -3.02 -13.92
N GLU A 93 5.60 -2.85 -15.02
CA GLU A 93 4.62 -1.78 -15.21
C GLU A 93 3.21 -2.34 -15.22
N VAL A 94 2.34 -1.73 -14.41
CA VAL A 94 0.91 -2.02 -14.34
C VAL A 94 0.15 -0.73 -14.63
N PHE A 95 -0.80 -0.79 -15.54
CA PHE A 95 -1.75 0.28 -15.76
C PHE A 95 -2.97 0.06 -14.86
N HIS A 96 -3.32 1.09 -14.11
CA HIS A 96 -4.46 1.08 -13.20
C HIS A 96 -5.60 1.90 -13.81
N ASP A 97 -6.65 1.24 -14.29
CA ASP A 97 -7.80 1.88 -14.94
C ASP A 97 -8.79 2.44 -13.90
N ARG A 98 -8.25 3.27 -13.01
CA ARG A 98 -9.04 3.88 -11.93
C ARG A 98 -10.08 4.86 -12.48
N ALA A 99 -11.29 4.77 -11.98
CA ALA A 99 -12.41 5.63 -12.37
C ALA A 99 -12.12 7.13 -12.18
N ASP A 100 -11.34 7.51 -11.17
CA ASP A 100 -10.96 8.90 -10.91
C ASP A 100 -9.87 9.43 -11.85
N ILE A 101 -9.14 8.54 -12.54
CA ILE A 101 -8.13 8.87 -13.55
C ILE A 101 -8.73 8.83 -14.95
N THR A 102 -9.49 7.78 -15.26
CA THR A 102 -10.04 7.50 -16.60
C THR A 102 -11.40 8.15 -16.85
N GLY A 103 -12.04 8.68 -15.80
CA GLY A 103 -13.35 9.33 -15.90
C GLY A 103 -14.56 8.38 -15.87
N ASN A 104 -14.34 7.10 -15.66
CA ASN A 104 -15.44 6.11 -15.53
C ASN A 104 -16.01 6.10 -14.10
N ASN A 105 -16.87 7.08 -13.80
CA ASN A 105 -17.41 7.32 -12.44
C ASN A 105 -18.62 6.42 -12.06
N ASN A 106 -18.94 5.37 -12.79
CA ASN A 106 -20.12 4.54 -12.52
C ASN A 106 -19.89 3.37 -11.54
N ASP A 107 -18.73 3.29 -10.93
CA ASP A 107 -18.41 2.24 -9.97
C ASP A 107 -19.12 2.47 -8.64
N GLU A 108 -20.10 1.62 -8.32
CA GLU A 108 -20.85 1.68 -7.05
C GLU A 108 -19.96 1.26 -5.86
N VAL A 109 -19.03 0.34 -6.07
CA VAL A 109 -18.08 -0.11 -5.05
C VAL A 109 -17.17 1.04 -4.61
N PHE A 110 -16.68 1.83 -5.56
CA PHE A 110 -15.90 3.03 -5.29
C PHE A 110 -16.70 4.07 -4.48
N LYS A 111 -17.98 4.28 -4.81
CA LYS A 111 -18.87 5.20 -4.08
C LYS A 111 -19.11 4.74 -2.64
N GLU A 112 -19.34 3.45 -2.45
CA GLU A 112 -19.57 2.86 -1.14
C GLU A 112 -18.30 2.92 -0.27
N ARG A 113 -17.13 2.70 -0.87
CA ARG A 113 -15.84 2.80 -0.21
C ARG A 113 -15.58 4.23 0.31
N ILE A 114 -15.75 5.25 -0.53
CA ILE A 114 -15.59 6.67 -0.11
C ILE A 114 -16.51 7.02 1.06
N TYR A 115 -17.73 6.49 1.06
CA TYR A 115 -18.67 6.75 2.15
C TYR A 115 -18.23 6.09 3.47
N LYS A 116 -17.61 4.92 3.42
CA LYS A 116 -17.19 4.15 4.62
C LYS A 116 -15.83 4.59 5.18
N GLU A 117 -14.90 5.08 4.35
CA GLU A 117 -13.52 5.39 4.75
C GLU A 117 -13.34 6.82 5.30
N GLY A 118 -14.39 7.60 5.42
CA GLY A 118 -14.32 9.05 5.71
C GLY A 118 -14.37 9.45 7.18
N ASN A 119 -14.16 8.56 8.15
CA ASN A 119 -14.21 8.92 9.56
C ASN A 119 -12.99 8.40 10.34
N PRO A 120 -11.93 9.23 10.54
CA PRO A 120 -10.70 8.86 11.23
C PRO A 120 -10.87 8.52 12.72
N ASP A 121 -12.00 8.90 13.32
CA ASP A 121 -12.33 8.56 14.71
C ASP A 121 -12.91 7.15 14.85
N GLN A 122 -13.18 6.47 13.73
CA GLN A 122 -13.61 5.08 13.78
C GLN A 122 -12.43 4.15 14.09
N GLU A 123 -12.64 3.25 15.05
CA GLU A 123 -11.66 2.25 15.49
C GLU A 123 -11.09 1.39 14.36
N GLY A 124 -11.74 1.37 13.20
CA GLY A 124 -11.34 0.68 11.98
C GLY A 124 -10.57 1.54 10.97
N ASP A 125 -10.35 2.84 11.21
CA ASP A 125 -9.58 3.69 10.30
C ASP A 125 -8.10 3.29 10.31
N LEU A 126 -7.44 3.33 9.13
CA LEU A 126 -6.03 2.97 8.98
C LEU A 126 -5.10 3.81 9.89
N HIS A 127 -5.45 5.07 10.12
CA HIS A 127 -4.67 6.01 10.95
C HIS A 127 -5.08 6.01 12.42
N HIS A 128 -6.11 5.24 12.80
CA HIS A 128 -6.47 5.07 14.20
C HIS A 128 -5.33 4.40 14.97
N GLN A 129 -5.09 4.84 16.21
CA GLN A 129 -3.96 4.36 17.03
C GLN A 129 -3.90 2.84 17.18
N LYS A 130 -5.06 2.17 17.24
CA LYS A 130 -5.15 0.70 17.28
C LYS A 130 -4.57 0.05 16.01
N MET A 131 -4.90 0.59 14.84
CA MET A 131 -4.39 0.10 13.55
C MET A 131 -2.89 0.38 13.41
N ILE A 132 -2.43 1.53 13.85
CA ILE A 132 -0.99 1.87 13.92
C ILE A 132 -0.26 0.88 14.80
N ASN A 133 -0.75 0.61 16.00
CA ASN A 133 -0.14 -0.35 16.94
C ASN A 133 -0.12 -1.77 16.37
N SER A 134 -1.17 -2.18 15.64
CA SER A 134 -1.23 -3.49 14.98
C SER A 134 -0.18 -3.62 13.88
N ARG A 135 0.01 -2.58 13.04
CA ARG A 135 1.10 -2.58 12.04
C ARG A 135 2.48 -2.66 12.68
N PHE A 136 2.66 -1.99 13.81
CA PHE A 136 3.90 -2.08 14.57
C PHE A 136 4.14 -3.50 15.11
N ALA A 137 3.09 -4.17 15.60
CA ALA A 137 3.19 -5.54 16.06
C ALA A 137 3.56 -6.49 14.92
N ASP A 138 2.96 -6.31 13.75
CA ASP A 138 3.28 -7.08 12.54
C ASP A 138 4.71 -6.84 12.09
N ALA A 139 5.15 -5.58 12.02
CA ALA A 139 6.53 -5.22 11.71
C ALA A 139 7.52 -5.84 12.69
N SER A 140 7.19 -5.88 13.98
CA SER A 140 8.04 -6.51 15.02
C SER A 140 8.18 -8.01 14.81
N LYS A 141 7.09 -8.72 14.47
CA LYS A 141 7.12 -10.16 14.18
C LYS A 141 7.98 -10.45 12.93
N LEU A 142 7.77 -9.67 11.86
CA LEU A 142 8.54 -9.81 10.64
C LEU A 142 10.01 -9.45 10.83
N SER A 143 10.33 -8.43 11.65
CA SER A 143 11.71 -8.11 12.00
C SER A 143 12.41 -9.28 12.69
N TRP A 144 11.74 -9.92 13.65
CA TRP A 144 12.26 -11.12 14.27
C TRP A 144 12.51 -12.26 13.26
N PHE A 145 11.60 -12.47 12.33
CA PHE A 145 11.76 -13.44 11.25
C PHE A 145 12.97 -13.09 10.37
N LEU A 146 13.10 -11.83 9.95
CA LEU A 146 14.23 -11.33 9.17
C LEU A 146 15.58 -11.51 9.89
N ASP A 147 15.61 -11.28 11.19
CA ASP A 147 16.81 -11.57 12.01
C ASP A 147 17.19 -13.07 11.93
N LYS A 148 16.22 -13.95 11.98
CA LYS A 148 16.45 -15.41 11.92
C LYS A 148 17.00 -15.88 10.57
N ILE A 149 16.57 -15.27 9.47
CA ILE A 149 17.05 -15.61 8.13
C ILE A 149 18.26 -14.77 7.67
N GLY A 150 18.79 -13.90 8.54
CA GLY A 150 19.95 -13.05 8.24
C GLY A 150 19.69 -11.89 7.27
N GLN A 151 18.44 -11.47 7.13
CA GLN A 151 18.02 -10.40 6.20
C GLN A 151 17.50 -9.14 6.91
N SER A 152 17.77 -8.97 8.19
CA SER A 152 17.30 -7.80 8.95
C SER A 152 18.07 -6.53 8.57
N SER A 153 17.34 -5.40 8.59
CA SER A 153 17.89 -4.06 8.41
C SER A 153 18.11 -3.34 9.75
N SER A 154 19.19 -2.54 9.84
CA SER A 154 19.41 -1.65 10.98
C SER A 154 18.41 -0.49 11.04
N HIS A 155 17.64 -0.28 9.96
CA HIS A 155 16.65 0.79 9.85
C HIS A 155 15.52 0.62 10.89
N TRP A 156 14.99 -0.59 11.05
CA TRP A 156 13.99 -0.93 12.06
C TRP A 156 14.46 -0.56 13.48
N LYS A 157 15.69 -0.89 13.80
CA LYS A 157 16.28 -0.57 15.13
C LYS A 157 16.34 0.93 15.40
N LYS A 158 16.52 1.76 14.36
CA LYS A 158 16.51 3.22 14.47
C LYS A 158 15.11 3.76 14.70
N ILE A 159 14.10 3.21 14.02
CA ILE A 159 12.70 3.60 14.16
C ILE A 159 12.21 3.29 15.58
N THR A 160 12.41 2.05 16.06
CA THR A 160 11.95 1.63 17.38
C THR A 160 12.62 2.38 18.52
N LYS A 161 13.92 2.71 18.40
CA LYS A 161 14.67 3.44 19.45
C LYS A 161 14.26 4.90 19.59
N LYS A 162 13.70 5.53 18.58
CA LYS A 162 13.43 6.97 18.57
C LYS A 162 11.99 7.33 18.96
N GLU A 163 11.11 6.37 19.21
CA GLU A 163 9.66 6.61 19.38
C GLU A 163 9.06 7.46 18.25
N VAL A 164 9.73 7.47 17.09
CA VAL A 164 9.28 8.25 15.93
C VAL A 164 8.03 7.61 15.38
N LYS A 165 7.01 8.41 15.12
CA LYS A 165 5.85 7.96 14.34
C LYS A 165 6.37 7.25 13.08
N PRO A 166 6.07 5.97 12.88
CA PRO A 166 6.76 5.12 11.88
C PRO A 166 6.55 5.59 10.44
N PHE A 167 5.56 6.44 10.22
CA PHE A 167 5.09 6.82 8.89
C PHE A 167 5.51 8.22 8.43
N ILE A 168 6.32 8.96 9.22
CA ILE A 168 6.72 10.33 8.88
C ILE A 168 7.31 10.43 7.47
N LYS A 169 8.16 9.49 7.07
CA LYS A 169 8.76 9.53 5.74
C LYS A 169 7.80 9.17 4.61
N LEU A 170 6.81 8.32 4.87
CA LEU A 170 5.74 8.06 3.90
C LEU A 170 4.78 9.24 3.82
N GLU A 171 4.45 9.86 4.95
CA GLU A 171 3.69 11.12 4.98
C GLU A 171 4.42 12.24 4.24
N GLU A 172 5.74 12.40 4.44
CA GLU A 172 6.56 13.37 3.73
C GLU A 172 6.57 13.11 2.23
N LYS A 173 6.82 11.88 1.79
CA LYS A 173 6.73 11.46 0.38
C LYS A 173 5.35 11.67 -0.20
N PHE A 174 4.30 11.42 0.58
CA PHE A 174 2.93 11.65 0.17
C PHE A 174 2.63 13.14 -0.01
N LEU A 175 3.11 14.00 0.89
CA LEU A 175 3.00 15.46 0.77
C LEU A 175 3.78 16.01 -0.43
N GLU A 176 4.97 15.47 -0.71
CA GLU A 176 5.73 15.79 -1.92
C GLU A 176 4.98 15.38 -3.19
N TYR A 177 4.39 14.20 -3.18
CA TYR A 177 3.55 13.70 -4.25
C TYR A 177 2.32 14.58 -4.49
N GLN A 178 1.64 15.02 -3.42
CA GLN A 178 0.54 15.97 -3.51
C GLN A 178 0.98 17.33 -4.09
N LYS A 179 2.13 17.84 -3.63
CA LYS A 179 2.70 19.11 -4.12
C LYS A 179 3.09 19.03 -5.58
N ALA A 180 3.62 17.91 -6.04
CA ALA A 180 3.98 17.68 -7.45
C ALA A 180 2.74 17.60 -8.37
N GLY A 181 1.51 17.62 -7.81
CA GLY A 181 0.28 17.53 -8.60
C GLY A 181 -0.02 16.13 -9.14
N ALA A 182 0.73 15.12 -8.72
CA ALA A 182 0.54 13.75 -9.15
C ALA A 182 -0.83 13.18 -8.69
N ILE A 183 -1.37 13.68 -7.58
CA ILE A 183 -2.77 13.44 -7.15
C ILE A 183 -3.75 14.34 -7.91
N GLY A 184 -3.25 15.17 -8.80
CA GLY A 184 -4.04 16.15 -9.51
C GLY A 184 -4.90 15.61 -10.64
N ALA A 185 -4.79 14.33 -11.00
CA ALA A 185 -5.75 13.70 -11.90
C ALA A 185 -7.18 13.80 -11.36
N GLY A 186 -7.37 13.71 -10.04
CA GLY A 186 -8.65 14.00 -9.40
C GLY A 186 -9.08 15.48 -9.48
N LYS A 187 -8.17 16.44 -9.73
CA LYS A 187 -8.52 17.85 -9.88
C LYS A 187 -9.04 18.21 -11.27
N GLN A 188 -8.63 17.51 -12.32
CA GLN A 188 -9.18 17.72 -13.66
C GLN A 188 -10.61 17.25 -13.76
N ASN A 189 -10.93 16.11 -13.13
CA ASN A 189 -12.31 15.59 -13.11
C ASN A 189 -13.23 16.38 -12.17
N ALA A 190 -12.69 17.14 -11.21
CA ALA A 190 -13.49 17.98 -10.32
C ALA A 190 -14.08 19.21 -11.01
N LYS A 191 -13.59 19.60 -12.19
CA LYS A 191 -14.18 20.71 -12.98
C LYS A 191 -15.44 20.29 -13.74
N ASP A 192 -15.52 19.01 -14.12
CA ASP A 192 -16.67 18.48 -14.88
C ASP A 192 -17.80 17.94 -13.97
N THR A 193 -17.61 17.95 -12.65
CA THR A 193 -18.59 17.44 -11.69
C THR A 193 -19.17 18.53 -10.81
N ASP A 194 -19.51 19.67 -11.38
CA ASP A 194 -20.20 20.79 -10.67
C ASP A 194 -21.65 20.47 -10.27
N GLN A 195 -21.97 19.18 -10.17
CA GLN A 195 -23.23 18.67 -9.65
C GLN A 195 -23.00 17.85 -8.37
N GLY A 196 -22.74 18.55 -7.26
CA GLY A 196 -23.02 18.02 -5.92
C GLY A 196 -22.06 16.94 -5.37
N LYS A 197 -20.82 16.78 -5.89
CA LYS A 197 -19.87 15.79 -5.37
C LYS A 197 -18.94 16.39 -4.31
N VAL A 198 -18.93 15.77 -3.15
CA VAL A 198 -18.01 16.06 -2.06
C VAL A 198 -16.58 15.76 -2.57
N LYS A 199 -15.73 16.78 -2.59
CA LYS A 199 -14.29 16.63 -2.85
C LYS A 199 -13.66 16.02 -1.61
N VAL A 200 -13.41 14.74 -1.62
CA VAL A 200 -12.59 14.10 -0.58
C VAL A 200 -11.15 14.07 -1.10
N SER A 201 -10.31 14.96 -0.61
CA SER A 201 -8.87 14.86 -0.79
C SER A 201 -8.28 14.09 0.40
N TYR A 202 -7.12 13.48 0.24
CA TYR A 202 -6.41 12.81 1.35
C TYR A 202 -6.12 13.79 2.50
N SER A 203 -5.91 15.08 2.19
CA SER A 203 -5.78 16.16 3.20
C SER A 203 -7.10 16.43 3.94
N ASP A 204 -8.24 16.10 3.35
CA ASP A 204 -9.55 16.26 4.01
C ASP A 204 -9.83 15.08 4.94
N ILE A 205 -9.25 13.92 4.64
CA ILE A 205 -9.27 12.72 5.51
C ILE A 205 -8.38 12.93 6.75
N GLN A 206 -7.33 13.74 6.66
CA GLN A 206 -6.42 14.00 7.79
C GLN A 206 -6.86 15.17 8.70
N LYS A 207 -7.88 15.95 8.32
CA LYS A 207 -8.31 17.16 9.07
C LYS A 207 -9.60 16.98 9.86
N ASN A 208 -10.25 15.83 9.74
CA ASN A 208 -11.48 15.54 10.49
C ASN A 208 -11.19 14.44 11.52
#